data_32fb0233245db27a96b7f6921ff0cc58
#
_entry.id   32fb0233245db27a96b7f6921ff0cc58
#
_cell.length_a   1.000
_cell.length_b   1.000
_cell.length_c   1.000
_cell.angle_alpha   90.00
_cell.angle_beta   90.00
_cell.angle_gamma   90.00
#
_symmetry.space_group_name_H-M   'P 1'
#
loop_
_entity.id
_entity.type
_entity.pdbx_description
1 polymer ?
#
loop_
_entity_poly.entity_id
_entity_poly.type
_entity_poly.pdbx_seq_one_letter_code
_entity_poly.pdbx_strand_id
1 'polypeptide(L)'
;MITVYTYLCFSIFGYYDPDKKKRCLRKQNVLMFVMHLTAFLVMYLEKKDTKILALYLMQVTLLGGTILLYSFIYPKVSRLVVNNMCMLLSIGFIMITRLNYDKAAKQYLIAAAGIVLCLVIPIIIRKARFLSEWRILYGIVGIVSLAVVVVVGKVSYGAMLGFTVAGINIQPSELVKIVFVFFVASSFKRSTEFKELVVTTAVAAFHVLILVASKDLGAALIIFVVYLVMLYVATHQ
;
A
#
# COMPACT_ATOMS: atom_id res chain seq x y z
N MET A 1 2.96 -22.63 4.26
CA MET A 1 1.72 -21.84 4.11
C MET A 1 1.88 -20.71 3.11
N ILE A 2 2.87 -19.82 3.26
CA ILE A 2 3.11 -18.68 2.34
C ILE A 2 3.26 -19.16 0.89
N THR A 3 4.07 -20.18 0.63
CA THR A 3 4.26 -20.76 -0.73
C THR A 3 2.93 -21.20 -1.37
N VAL A 4 2.06 -21.86 -0.58
CA VAL A 4 0.73 -22.30 -1.07
C VAL A 4 -0.16 -21.08 -1.33
N TYR A 5 -0.11 -20.06 -0.48
CA TYR A 5 -0.84 -18.81 -0.70
C TYR A 5 -0.40 -18.12 -2.00
N THR A 6 0.92 -18.00 -2.21
CA THR A 6 1.48 -17.41 -3.44
C THR A 6 1.05 -18.20 -4.68
N TYR A 7 1.12 -19.53 -4.63
CA TYR A 7 0.61 -20.37 -5.71
C TYR A 7 -0.87 -20.09 -6.03
N LEU A 8 -1.73 -19.95 -5.00
CA LEU A 8 -3.13 -19.61 -5.19
C LEU A 8 -3.32 -18.22 -5.81
N CYS A 9 -2.44 -17.24 -5.52
CA CYS A 9 -2.50 -15.91 -6.13
C CYS A 9 -2.26 -15.98 -7.64
N PHE A 10 -1.32 -16.79 -8.10
CA PHE A 10 -1.05 -16.95 -9.54
C PHE A 10 -2.09 -17.85 -10.22
N SER A 11 -2.54 -18.92 -9.58
CA SER A 11 -3.52 -19.86 -10.13
C SER A 11 -4.85 -19.19 -10.50
N ILE A 12 -5.22 -18.09 -9.85
CA ILE A 12 -6.49 -17.40 -10.10
C ILE A 12 -6.58 -16.85 -11.54
N PHE A 13 -5.46 -16.52 -12.16
CA PHE A 13 -5.41 -15.99 -13.51
C PHE A 13 -5.67 -17.07 -14.57
N GLY A 14 -5.44 -18.34 -14.25
CA GLY A 14 -5.71 -19.48 -15.12
C GLY A 14 -7.16 -19.99 -15.08
N TYR A 15 -7.98 -19.50 -14.15
CA TYR A 15 -9.37 -19.91 -14.06
C TYR A 15 -10.29 -18.99 -14.87
N TYR A 16 -11.05 -19.54 -15.81
CA TYR A 16 -12.12 -18.83 -16.53
C TYR A 16 -13.45 -18.87 -15.76
N ASP A 17 -13.70 -19.95 -15.03
CA ASP A 17 -14.91 -20.20 -14.27
C ASP A 17 -14.98 -19.29 -13.02
N PRO A 18 -16.06 -18.47 -12.88
CA PRO A 18 -16.25 -17.58 -11.73
C PRO A 18 -16.30 -18.31 -10.38
N ASP A 19 -16.89 -19.51 -10.34
CA ASP A 19 -17.02 -20.28 -9.11
C ASP A 19 -15.65 -20.84 -8.65
N LYS A 20 -14.81 -21.26 -9.58
CA LYS A 20 -13.43 -21.66 -9.28
C LYS A 20 -12.61 -20.49 -8.77
N LYS A 21 -12.75 -19.29 -9.36
CA LYS A 21 -12.12 -18.05 -8.85
C LYS A 21 -12.57 -17.76 -7.42
N LYS A 22 -13.86 -17.77 -7.17
CA LYS A 22 -14.44 -17.52 -5.84
C LYS A 22 -13.95 -18.53 -4.79
N ARG A 23 -13.86 -19.81 -5.17
CA ARG A 23 -13.34 -20.87 -4.31
C ARG A 23 -11.85 -20.69 -4.00
N CYS A 24 -11.05 -20.29 -5.00
CA CYS A 24 -9.62 -19.98 -4.84
C CYS A 24 -9.42 -18.81 -3.86
N LEU A 25 -10.16 -17.71 -4.03
CA LEU A 25 -10.13 -16.55 -3.13
C LEU A 25 -10.51 -16.89 -1.68
N ARG A 26 -11.50 -17.78 -1.50
CA ARG A 26 -11.89 -18.26 -0.18
C ARG A 26 -10.77 -19.09 0.48
N LYS A 27 -10.09 -19.95 -0.30
CA LYS A 27 -8.95 -20.73 0.19
C LYS A 27 -7.80 -19.81 0.64
N GLN A 28 -7.53 -18.71 -0.08
CA GLN A 28 -6.54 -17.71 0.34
C GLN A 28 -6.85 -17.13 1.71
N ASN A 29 -8.11 -16.71 1.93
CA ASN A 29 -8.53 -16.16 3.23
C ASN A 29 -8.41 -17.18 4.36
N VAL A 30 -8.87 -18.42 4.14
CA VAL A 30 -8.72 -19.49 5.13
C VAL A 30 -7.25 -19.72 5.48
N LEU A 31 -6.39 -19.79 4.46
CA LEU A 31 -4.95 -20.02 4.67
C LEU A 31 -4.29 -18.87 5.44
N MET A 32 -4.68 -17.63 5.16
CA MET A 32 -4.22 -16.45 5.90
C MET A 32 -4.61 -16.51 7.38
N PHE A 33 -5.89 -16.79 7.68
CA PHE A 33 -6.35 -16.88 9.08
C PHE A 33 -5.74 -18.07 9.82
N VAL A 34 -5.56 -19.20 9.17
CA VAL A 34 -4.88 -20.37 9.76
C VAL A 34 -3.43 -20.04 10.07
N MET A 35 -2.72 -19.37 9.15
CA MET A 35 -1.35 -18.91 9.38
C MET A 35 -1.27 -17.93 10.56
N HIS A 36 -2.19 -16.98 10.61
CA HIS A 36 -2.26 -15.99 11.70
C HIS A 36 -2.52 -16.67 13.04
N LEU A 37 -3.50 -17.57 13.11
CA LEU A 37 -3.83 -18.35 14.31
C LEU A 37 -2.64 -19.18 14.78
N THR A 38 -2.00 -19.95 13.90
CA THR A 38 -0.88 -20.83 14.27
C THR A 38 0.30 -20.03 14.81
N ALA A 39 0.63 -18.88 14.20
CA ALA A 39 1.71 -18.03 14.66
C ALA A 39 1.42 -17.46 16.07
N PHE A 40 0.20 -16.98 16.31
CA PHE A 40 -0.17 -16.43 17.62
C PHE A 40 -0.30 -17.52 18.69
N LEU A 41 -0.75 -18.72 18.33
CA LEU A 41 -0.79 -19.86 19.23
C LEU A 41 0.63 -20.22 19.70
N VAL A 42 1.59 -20.30 18.80
CA VAL A 42 3.01 -20.56 19.14
C VAL A 42 3.55 -19.48 20.06
N MET A 43 3.34 -18.20 19.75
CA MET A 43 3.77 -17.08 20.61
C MET A 43 3.13 -17.12 22.00
N TYR A 44 1.84 -17.50 22.09
CA TYR A 44 1.14 -17.64 23.36
C TYR A 44 1.69 -18.78 24.19
N LEU A 45 1.94 -19.94 23.57
CA LEU A 45 2.52 -21.12 24.28
C LEU A 45 3.95 -20.84 24.78
N GLU A 46 4.72 -20.05 24.04
CA GLU A 46 6.08 -19.67 24.43
C GLU A 46 6.10 -18.66 25.59
N LYS A 47 5.29 -17.60 25.51
CA LYS A 47 5.32 -16.47 26.46
C LYS A 47 4.32 -16.59 27.61
N LYS A 48 3.27 -17.39 27.43
CA LYS A 48 2.12 -17.56 28.36
C LYS A 48 1.47 -16.24 28.79
N ASP A 49 1.50 -15.22 27.91
CA ASP A 49 0.96 -13.90 28.17
C ASP A 49 -0.41 -13.73 27.49
N THR A 50 -1.46 -13.53 28.30
CA THR A 50 -2.84 -13.34 27.81
C THR A 50 -3.01 -12.08 26.93
N LYS A 51 -2.12 -11.08 27.06
CA LYS A 51 -2.13 -9.90 26.21
C LYS A 51 -1.93 -10.24 24.72
N ILE A 52 -1.17 -11.31 24.42
CA ILE A 52 -0.97 -11.79 23.05
C ILE A 52 -2.29 -12.29 22.46
N LEU A 53 -3.12 -12.97 23.25
CA LEU A 53 -4.43 -13.46 22.82
C LEU A 53 -5.41 -12.29 22.56
N ALA A 54 -5.41 -11.27 23.41
CA ALA A 54 -6.22 -10.07 23.21
C ALA A 54 -5.83 -9.36 21.90
N LEU A 55 -4.52 -9.19 21.65
CA LEU A 55 -4.02 -8.57 20.41
C LEU A 55 -4.37 -9.42 19.18
N TYR A 56 -4.29 -10.74 19.27
CA TYR A 56 -4.76 -11.66 18.23
C TYR A 56 -6.22 -11.42 17.85
N LEU A 57 -7.12 -11.38 18.84
CA LEU A 57 -8.55 -11.14 18.58
C LEU A 57 -8.80 -9.79 17.92
N MET A 58 -8.12 -8.73 18.37
CA MET A 58 -8.20 -7.41 17.75
C MET A 58 -7.74 -7.44 16.28
N GLN A 59 -6.64 -8.11 15.98
CA GLN A 59 -6.09 -8.19 14.62
C GLN A 59 -6.95 -9.05 13.70
N VAL A 60 -7.45 -10.19 14.17
CA VAL A 60 -8.37 -11.04 13.39
C VAL A 60 -9.66 -10.30 13.06
N THR A 61 -10.21 -9.56 14.03
CA THR A 61 -11.42 -8.77 13.84
C THR A 61 -11.18 -7.66 12.80
N LEU A 62 -10.01 -6.99 12.83
CA LEU A 62 -9.64 -5.97 11.85
C LEU A 62 -9.51 -6.57 10.45
N LEU A 63 -8.78 -7.69 10.29
CA LEU A 63 -8.57 -8.35 9.00
C LEU A 63 -9.89 -8.89 8.43
N GLY A 64 -10.68 -9.57 9.23
CA GLY A 64 -11.99 -10.10 8.84
C GLY A 64 -12.98 -8.99 8.51
N GLY A 65 -13.03 -7.96 9.36
CA GLY A 65 -13.83 -6.75 9.14
C GLY A 65 -13.46 -6.04 7.83
N THR A 66 -12.16 -5.93 7.54
CA THR A 66 -11.68 -5.34 6.29
C THR A 66 -12.20 -6.09 5.07
N ILE A 67 -12.06 -7.43 5.04
CA ILE A 67 -12.54 -8.25 3.92
C ILE A 67 -14.05 -8.10 3.74
N LEU A 68 -14.81 -8.09 4.84
CA LEU A 68 -16.26 -7.94 4.81
C LEU A 68 -16.68 -6.54 4.33
N LEU A 69 -16.09 -5.48 4.89
CA LEU A 69 -16.39 -4.08 4.52
C LEU A 69 -16.10 -3.80 3.06
N TYR A 70 -14.94 -4.23 2.54
CA TYR A 70 -14.65 -4.09 1.12
C TYR A 70 -15.61 -4.88 0.23
N SER A 71 -16.03 -6.07 0.65
CA SER A 71 -16.99 -6.87 -0.10
C SER A 71 -18.38 -6.22 -0.14
N PHE A 72 -18.76 -5.49 0.91
CA PHE A 72 -20.05 -4.83 1.03
C PHE A 72 -20.08 -3.45 0.38
N ILE A 73 -19.10 -2.59 0.70
CA ILE A 73 -19.05 -1.19 0.22
C ILE A 73 -18.61 -1.12 -1.24
N TYR A 74 -17.69 -1.99 -1.65
CA TYR A 74 -17.11 -2.01 -3.00
C TYR A 74 -17.26 -3.38 -3.68
N PRO A 75 -18.48 -3.77 -4.14
CA PRO A 75 -18.71 -5.09 -4.73
C PRO A 75 -17.86 -5.38 -5.98
N LYS A 76 -17.43 -4.31 -6.68
CA LYS A 76 -16.59 -4.39 -7.90
C LYS A 76 -15.08 -4.38 -7.63
N VAL A 77 -14.65 -4.30 -6.36
CA VAL A 77 -13.21 -4.30 -6.04
C VAL A 77 -12.58 -5.65 -6.35
N SER A 78 -11.32 -5.63 -6.77
CA SER A 78 -10.53 -6.85 -6.92
C SER A 78 -10.30 -7.52 -5.56
N ARG A 79 -11.02 -8.61 -5.30
CA ARG A 79 -10.88 -9.37 -4.05
C ARG A 79 -9.47 -9.94 -3.85
N LEU A 80 -8.76 -10.21 -4.95
CA LEU A 80 -7.36 -10.66 -4.90
C LEU A 80 -6.47 -9.59 -4.26
N VAL A 81 -6.66 -8.32 -4.63
CA VAL A 81 -5.88 -7.20 -4.06
C VAL A 81 -6.18 -7.04 -2.57
N VAL A 82 -7.45 -7.09 -2.17
CA VAL A 82 -7.85 -7.01 -0.75
C VAL A 82 -7.28 -8.17 0.07
N ASN A 83 -7.36 -9.40 -0.45
CA ASN A 83 -6.79 -10.57 0.22
C ASN A 83 -5.27 -10.45 0.40
N ASN A 84 -4.55 -9.99 -0.65
CA ASN A 84 -3.11 -9.81 -0.58
C ASN A 84 -2.72 -8.68 0.40
N MET A 85 -3.48 -7.59 0.45
CA MET A 85 -3.29 -6.54 1.45
C MET A 85 -3.46 -7.10 2.87
N CYS A 86 -4.53 -7.85 3.13
CA CYS A 86 -4.77 -8.47 4.43
C CYS A 86 -3.69 -9.51 4.79
N MET A 87 -3.21 -10.29 3.82
CA MET A 87 -2.12 -11.24 4.01
C MET A 87 -0.82 -10.56 4.42
N LEU A 88 -0.44 -9.47 3.74
CA LEU A 88 0.75 -8.69 4.08
C LEU A 88 0.63 -8.04 5.46
N LEU A 89 -0.54 -7.49 5.80
CA LEU A 89 -0.81 -6.96 7.14
C LEU A 89 -0.71 -8.06 8.20
N SER A 90 -1.25 -9.25 7.95
CA SER A 90 -1.16 -10.40 8.83
C SER A 90 0.29 -10.79 9.13
N ILE A 91 1.14 -10.87 8.08
CA ILE A 91 2.57 -11.15 8.25
C ILE A 91 3.24 -10.04 9.08
N GLY A 92 2.97 -8.78 8.76
CA GLY A 92 3.49 -7.62 9.50
C GLY A 92 3.10 -7.66 10.99
N PHE A 93 1.85 -7.95 11.28
CA PHE A 93 1.36 -8.09 12.66
C PHE A 93 2.05 -9.22 13.42
N ILE A 94 2.21 -10.39 12.81
CA ILE A 94 2.93 -11.54 13.41
C ILE A 94 4.36 -11.13 13.75
N MET A 95 5.07 -10.54 12.79
CA MET A 95 6.49 -10.19 12.97
C MET A 95 6.68 -9.12 14.06
N ILE A 96 5.87 -8.07 14.06
CA ILE A 96 6.00 -6.99 15.03
C ILE A 96 5.59 -7.45 16.42
N THR A 97 4.52 -8.26 16.54
CA THR A 97 4.06 -8.82 17.84
C THR A 97 5.14 -9.70 18.46
N ARG A 98 5.84 -10.50 17.64
CA ARG A 98 6.94 -11.33 18.10
C ARG A 98 8.10 -10.50 18.68
N LEU A 99 8.42 -9.38 18.04
CA LEU A 99 9.55 -8.53 18.41
C LEU A 99 9.23 -7.61 19.59
N ASN A 100 8.08 -6.94 19.57
CA ASN A 100 7.72 -5.96 20.60
C ASN A 100 6.21 -5.73 20.63
N TYR A 101 5.59 -6.02 21.77
CA TYR A 101 4.15 -5.89 21.98
C TYR A 101 3.64 -4.46 21.81
N ASP A 102 4.32 -3.46 22.42
CA ASP A 102 3.87 -2.06 22.38
C ASP A 102 3.90 -1.50 20.96
N LYS A 103 4.93 -1.89 20.18
CA LYS A 103 4.99 -1.54 18.76
C LYS A 103 3.88 -2.20 17.97
N ALA A 104 3.51 -3.45 18.31
CA ALA A 104 2.41 -4.16 17.65
C ALA A 104 1.05 -3.50 17.94
N ALA A 105 0.81 -3.03 19.17
CA ALA A 105 -0.40 -2.29 19.51
C ALA A 105 -0.49 -0.95 18.75
N LYS A 106 0.62 -0.21 18.65
CA LYS A 106 0.69 1.01 17.83
C LYS A 106 0.45 0.71 16.34
N GLN A 107 1.06 -0.35 15.82
CA GLN A 107 0.88 -0.79 14.42
C GLN A 107 -0.58 -1.14 14.13
N TYR A 108 -1.27 -1.79 15.06
CA TYR A 108 -2.69 -2.09 14.94
C TYR A 108 -3.52 -0.81 14.76
N LEU A 109 -3.30 0.22 15.60
CA LEU A 109 -4.02 1.50 15.51
C LEU A 109 -3.75 2.20 14.17
N ILE A 110 -2.48 2.24 13.73
CA ILE A 110 -2.11 2.84 12.45
C ILE A 110 -2.76 2.09 11.29
N ALA A 111 -2.76 0.76 11.32
CA ALA A 111 -3.38 -0.06 10.29
C ALA A 111 -4.90 0.14 10.25
N ALA A 112 -5.56 0.20 11.42
CA ALA A 112 -7.00 0.48 11.49
C ALA A 112 -7.35 1.85 10.91
N ALA A 113 -6.62 2.90 11.27
CA ALA A 113 -6.78 4.24 10.70
C ALA A 113 -6.53 4.24 9.18
N GLY A 114 -5.48 3.55 8.72
CA GLY A 114 -5.17 3.40 7.29
C GLY A 114 -6.28 2.70 6.51
N ILE A 115 -6.87 1.64 7.06
CA ILE A 115 -8.02 0.94 6.43
C ILE A 115 -9.22 1.87 6.31
N VAL A 116 -9.54 2.65 7.36
CA VAL A 116 -10.63 3.64 7.31
C VAL A 116 -10.37 4.67 6.22
N LEU A 117 -9.16 5.22 6.13
CA LEU A 117 -8.78 6.14 5.07
C LEU A 117 -8.92 5.50 3.68
N CYS A 118 -8.45 4.27 3.51
CA CYS A 118 -8.57 3.54 2.24
C CYS A 118 -10.04 3.25 1.83
N LEU A 119 -10.96 3.15 2.79
CA LEU A 119 -12.39 3.04 2.51
C LEU A 119 -13.01 4.39 2.11
N VAL A 120 -12.53 5.49 2.68
CA VAL A 120 -13.10 6.83 2.44
C VAL A 120 -12.54 7.49 1.17
N ILE A 121 -11.25 7.33 0.88
CA ILE A 121 -10.57 7.96 -0.27
C ILE A 121 -11.29 7.71 -1.61
N PRO A 122 -11.70 6.49 -1.98
CA PRO A 122 -12.40 6.27 -3.26
C PRO A 122 -13.73 7.02 -3.36
N ILE A 123 -14.42 7.22 -2.25
CA ILE A 123 -15.67 8.00 -2.20
C ILE A 123 -15.39 9.48 -2.49
N ILE A 124 -14.32 10.00 -1.87
CA ILE A 124 -13.88 11.39 -2.09
C ILE A 124 -13.47 11.59 -3.54
N ILE A 125 -12.63 10.72 -4.10
CA ILE A 125 -12.15 10.83 -5.49
C ILE A 125 -13.32 10.81 -6.47
N ARG A 126 -14.33 9.96 -6.24
CA ARG A 126 -15.52 9.91 -7.12
C ARG A 126 -16.34 11.20 -7.12
N LYS A 127 -16.37 11.92 -6.00
CA LYS A 127 -17.12 13.18 -5.86
C LYS A 127 -16.29 14.41 -6.24
N ALA A 128 -15.00 14.39 -5.98
CA ALA A 128 -14.10 15.54 -6.13
C ALA A 128 -13.49 15.61 -7.53
N ARG A 129 -14.29 15.97 -8.53
CA ARG A 129 -13.83 16.12 -9.92
C ARG A 129 -12.71 17.15 -10.10
N PHE A 130 -12.65 18.16 -9.24
CA PHE A 130 -11.61 19.22 -9.24
C PHE A 130 -10.20 18.67 -9.00
N LEU A 131 -10.06 17.52 -8.34
CA LEU A 131 -8.76 16.88 -8.12
C LEU A 131 -8.01 16.57 -9.42
N SER A 132 -8.73 16.40 -10.53
CA SER A 132 -8.10 16.14 -11.83
C SER A 132 -7.53 17.39 -12.51
N GLU A 133 -7.80 18.58 -11.99
CA GLU A 133 -7.35 19.84 -12.59
C GLU A 133 -6.03 20.32 -11.96
N TRP A 134 -5.64 19.79 -10.80
CA TRP A 134 -4.49 20.24 -10.02
C TRP A 134 -3.16 19.57 -10.40
N ARG A 135 -3.00 19.21 -11.68
CA ARG A 135 -1.80 18.58 -12.22
C ARG A 135 -0.50 19.27 -11.78
N ILE A 136 -0.41 20.58 -12.01
CA ILE A 136 0.79 21.37 -11.71
C ILE A 136 1.07 21.37 -10.21
N LEU A 137 0.03 21.53 -9.40
CA LEU A 137 0.16 21.50 -7.93
C LEU A 137 0.74 20.17 -7.45
N TYR A 138 0.23 19.03 -7.96
CA TYR A 138 0.75 17.71 -7.60
C TYR A 138 2.21 17.54 -7.99
N GLY A 139 2.60 17.97 -9.20
CA GLY A 139 3.99 17.93 -9.65
C GLY A 139 4.92 18.74 -8.74
N ILE A 140 4.53 19.99 -8.42
CA ILE A 140 5.31 20.87 -7.55
C ILE A 140 5.39 20.30 -6.13
N VAL A 141 4.25 19.92 -5.53
CA VAL A 141 4.21 19.37 -4.17
C VAL A 141 5.06 18.12 -4.06
N GLY A 142 5.00 17.22 -5.05
CA GLY A 142 5.82 16.02 -5.07
C GLY A 142 7.31 16.32 -5.08
N ILE A 143 7.76 17.18 -6.02
CA ILE A 143 9.18 17.56 -6.16
C ILE A 143 9.68 18.30 -4.92
N VAL A 144 8.93 19.30 -4.44
CA VAL A 144 9.32 20.10 -3.27
C VAL A 144 9.42 19.22 -2.03
N SER A 145 8.44 18.32 -1.81
CA SER A 145 8.46 17.40 -0.68
C SER A 145 9.70 16.48 -0.69
N LEU A 146 10.10 15.98 -1.87
CA LEU A 146 11.32 15.18 -2.02
C LEU A 146 12.58 16.02 -1.83
N ALA A 147 12.62 17.23 -2.40
CA ALA A 147 13.76 18.14 -2.27
C ALA A 147 14.02 18.53 -0.81
N VAL A 148 12.96 18.78 -0.03
CA VAL A 148 13.07 19.06 1.41
C VAL A 148 13.71 17.88 2.15
N VAL A 149 13.38 16.65 1.80
CA VAL A 149 13.98 15.46 2.44
C VAL A 149 15.48 15.35 2.13
N VAL A 150 15.88 15.69 0.90
CA VAL A 150 17.33 15.69 0.53
C VAL A 150 18.11 16.68 1.37
N VAL A 151 17.50 17.84 1.69
CA VAL A 151 18.19 18.93 2.42
C VAL A 151 18.13 18.75 3.94
N VAL A 152 16.97 18.32 4.46
CA VAL A 152 16.69 18.33 5.93
C VAL A 152 16.59 16.91 6.49
N GLY A 153 16.49 15.90 5.65
CA GLY A 153 16.26 14.51 6.07
C GLY A 153 17.41 13.95 6.90
N LYS A 154 17.05 13.20 7.94
CA LYS A 154 18.04 12.43 8.71
C LYS A 154 18.41 11.16 7.94
N VAL A 155 19.71 10.87 7.93
CA VAL A 155 20.21 9.60 7.36
C VAL A 155 19.79 8.46 8.28
N SER A 156 19.03 7.52 7.75
CA SER A 156 18.64 6.28 8.41
C SER A 156 19.00 5.10 7.51
N TYR A 157 19.76 4.14 8.01
CA TYR A 157 20.26 2.99 7.24
C TYR A 157 20.96 3.38 5.93
N GLY A 158 21.67 4.52 5.91
CA GLY A 158 22.41 4.99 4.74
C GLY A 158 21.60 5.73 3.68
N ALA A 159 20.32 5.96 3.90
CA ALA A 159 19.44 6.74 3.03
C ALA A 159 18.81 7.92 3.77
N MET A 160 18.54 9.02 3.05
CA MET A 160 17.79 10.18 3.58
C MET A 160 16.31 9.89 3.46
N LEU A 161 15.72 9.24 4.51
CA LEU A 161 14.37 8.69 4.40
C LEU A 161 13.27 9.58 5.00
N GLY A 162 13.59 10.42 5.98
CA GLY A 162 12.54 11.23 6.64
C GLY A 162 12.98 11.91 7.93
N PHE A 163 11.99 12.35 8.68
CA PHE A 163 12.20 13.02 9.97
C PHE A 163 11.20 12.51 11.01
N THR A 164 11.58 12.59 12.26
CA THR A 164 10.73 12.17 13.39
C THR A 164 10.04 13.40 13.97
N VAL A 165 8.69 13.40 13.96
CA VAL A 165 7.85 14.43 14.58
C VAL A 165 7.03 13.76 15.67
N ALA A 166 7.14 14.25 16.90
CA ALA A 166 6.42 13.74 18.07
C ALA A 166 6.53 12.19 18.25
N GLY A 167 7.71 11.61 17.96
CA GLY A 167 7.94 10.17 18.09
C GLY A 167 7.36 9.31 16.95
N ILE A 168 6.82 9.94 15.90
CA ILE A 168 6.34 9.28 14.69
C ILE A 168 7.32 9.58 13.57
N ASN A 169 7.84 8.54 12.93
CA ASN A 169 8.67 8.69 11.74
C ASN A 169 7.77 8.99 10.54
N ILE A 170 7.97 10.17 9.94
CA ILE A 170 7.30 10.59 8.72
C ILE A 170 8.31 10.45 7.58
N GLN A 171 7.94 9.66 6.58
CA GLN A 171 8.71 9.47 5.36
C GLN A 171 7.95 10.13 4.19
N PRO A 172 8.37 11.33 3.74
CA PRO A 172 7.66 12.04 2.68
C PRO A 172 7.56 11.27 1.37
N SER A 173 8.51 10.41 1.03
CA SER A 173 8.44 9.58 -0.17
C SER A 173 7.19 8.67 -0.17
N GLU A 174 6.66 8.26 1.00
CA GLU A 174 5.41 7.50 1.09
C GLU A 174 4.20 8.34 0.65
N LEU A 175 4.14 9.60 1.07
CA LEU A 175 3.08 10.53 0.66
C LEU A 175 3.25 10.95 -0.80
N VAL A 176 4.49 11.16 -1.23
CA VAL A 176 4.77 11.55 -2.63
C VAL A 176 4.34 10.47 -3.61
N LYS A 177 4.41 9.18 -3.29
CA LYS A 177 3.87 8.12 -4.17
C LYS A 177 2.38 8.32 -4.47
N ILE A 178 1.60 8.76 -3.49
CA ILE A 178 0.17 9.04 -3.68
C ILE A 178 -0.01 10.29 -4.55
N VAL A 179 0.68 11.38 -4.22
CA VAL A 179 0.63 12.65 -4.99
C VAL A 179 1.09 12.44 -6.43
N PHE A 180 2.11 11.61 -6.64
CA PHE A 180 2.62 11.25 -7.95
C PHE A 180 1.58 10.54 -8.83
N VAL A 181 0.82 9.60 -8.25
CA VAL A 181 -0.27 8.93 -8.98
C VAL A 181 -1.32 9.95 -9.42
N PHE A 182 -1.69 10.91 -8.56
CA PHE A 182 -2.60 11.98 -8.93
C PHE A 182 -2.02 12.89 -10.02
N PHE A 183 -0.71 13.21 -9.97
CA PHE A 183 -0.02 13.97 -11.01
C PHE A 183 -0.12 13.29 -12.36
N VAL A 184 0.27 12.03 -12.45
CA VAL A 184 0.28 11.24 -13.70
C VAL A 184 -1.14 11.05 -14.23
N ALA A 185 -2.09 10.68 -13.37
CA ALA A 185 -3.49 10.49 -13.75
C ALA A 185 -4.12 11.77 -14.29
N SER A 186 -3.86 12.93 -13.64
CA SER A 186 -4.35 14.24 -14.09
C SER A 186 -3.73 14.64 -15.44
N SER A 187 -2.43 14.34 -15.62
CA SER A 187 -1.72 14.64 -16.86
C SER A 187 -2.31 13.85 -18.03
N PHE A 188 -2.45 12.53 -17.89
CA PHE A 188 -2.98 11.68 -18.97
C PHE A 188 -4.47 11.87 -19.22
N LYS A 189 -5.24 12.29 -18.21
CA LYS A 189 -6.64 12.68 -18.41
C LYS A 189 -6.77 13.92 -19.29
N ARG A 190 -5.81 14.85 -19.22
CA ARG A 190 -5.84 16.10 -19.97
C ARG A 190 -5.49 15.91 -21.45
N SER A 191 -4.40 15.21 -21.73
CA SER A 191 -3.95 14.91 -23.09
C SER A 191 -2.93 13.76 -23.08
N THR A 192 -2.99 12.94 -24.12
CA THR A 192 -2.00 11.90 -24.44
C THR A 192 -1.18 12.25 -25.67
N GLU A 193 -1.22 13.52 -26.13
CA GLU A 193 -0.37 14.00 -27.23
C GLU A 193 1.11 13.88 -26.87
N PHE A 194 1.95 13.66 -27.87
CA PHE A 194 3.38 13.41 -27.68
C PHE A 194 4.08 14.49 -26.84
N LYS A 195 3.76 15.78 -27.08
CA LYS A 195 4.35 16.89 -26.32
C LYS A 195 4.02 16.84 -24.83
N GLU A 196 2.75 16.61 -24.48
CA GLU A 196 2.29 16.50 -23.08
C GLU A 196 2.86 15.23 -22.42
N LEU A 197 2.99 14.17 -23.21
CA LEU A 197 3.61 12.92 -22.77
C LEU A 197 5.08 13.14 -22.38
N VAL A 198 5.85 13.81 -23.22
CA VAL A 198 7.26 14.14 -22.95
C VAL A 198 7.40 14.99 -21.68
N VAL A 199 6.56 16.01 -21.51
CA VAL A 199 6.58 16.85 -20.29
C VAL A 199 6.25 16.03 -19.05
N THR A 200 5.23 15.18 -19.11
CA THR A 200 4.83 14.32 -17.98
C THR A 200 5.95 13.32 -17.64
N THR A 201 6.59 12.74 -18.68
CA THR A 201 7.73 11.83 -18.51
C THR A 201 8.93 12.53 -17.86
N ALA A 202 9.24 13.75 -18.31
CA ALA A 202 10.36 14.53 -17.75
C ALA A 202 10.14 14.83 -16.26
N VAL A 203 8.93 15.25 -15.88
CA VAL A 203 8.59 15.49 -14.47
C VAL A 203 8.61 14.19 -13.66
N ALA A 204 8.11 13.07 -14.22
CA ALA A 204 8.16 11.77 -13.59
C ALA A 204 9.61 11.28 -13.37
N ALA A 205 10.46 11.42 -14.40
CA ALA A 205 11.88 11.11 -14.31
C ALA A 205 12.59 11.96 -13.26
N PHE A 206 12.23 13.22 -13.10
CA PHE A 206 12.79 14.09 -12.08
C PHE A 206 12.47 13.62 -10.66
N HIS A 207 11.24 13.14 -10.39
CA HIS A 207 10.89 12.50 -9.12
C HIS A 207 11.78 11.28 -8.84
N VAL A 208 11.96 10.42 -9.85
CA VAL A 208 12.80 9.22 -9.73
C VAL A 208 14.24 9.59 -9.43
N LEU A 209 14.79 10.60 -10.14
CA LEU A 209 16.18 11.05 -9.94
C LEU A 209 16.43 11.61 -8.53
N ILE A 210 15.49 12.38 -7.97
CA ILE A 210 15.60 12.88 -6.59
C ILE A 210 15.62 11.69 -5.59
N LEU A 211 14.76 10.69 -5.79
CA LEU A 211 14.73 9.51 -4.92
C LEU A 211 16.01 8.68 -5.03
N VAL A 212 16.58 8.54 -6.22
CA VAL A 212 17.88 7.90 -6.43
C VAL A 212 18.98 8.69 -5.73
N ALA A 213 18.99 10.01 -5.84
CA ALA A 213 19.94 10.87 -5.15
C ALA A 213 19.83 10.76 -3.61
N SER A 214 18.61 10.58 -3.09
CA SER A 214 18.32 10.31 -1.67
C SER A 214 18.68 8.90 -1.22
N LYS A 215 19.14 8.02 -2.14
CA LYS A 215 19.37 6.58 -1.93
C LYS A 215 18.11 5.79 -1.52
N ASP A 216 16.91 6.32 -1.79
CA ASP A 216 15.63 5.62 -1.60
C ASP A 216 15.27 4.85 -2.89
N LEU A 217 16.08 3.84 -3.21
CA LEU A 217 15.94 3.05 -4.43
C LEU A 217 14.61 2.26 -4.46
N GLY A 218 14.09 1.89 -3.30
CA GLY A 218 12.81 1.19 -3.20
C GLY A 218 11.64 2.07 -3.66
N ALA A 219 11.55 3.30 -3.17
CA ALA A 219 10.52 4.25 -3.62
C ALA A 219 10.73 4.65 -5.09
N ALA A 220 11.97 4.84 -5.54
CA ALA A 220 12.31 5.14 -6.92
C ALA A 220 11.79 4.04 -7.87
N LEU A 221 12.03 2.78 -7.56
CA LEU A 221 11.55 1.64 -8.35
C LEU A 221 10.03 1.59 -8.41
N ILE A 222 9.36 1.80 -7.27
CA ILE A 222 7.89 1.79 -7.21
C ILE A 222 7.31 2.90 -8.10
N ILE A 223 7.79 4.13 -7.97
CA ILE A 223 7.35 5.27 -8.79
C ILE A 223 7.59 5.01 -10.28
N PHE A 224 8.75 4.48 -10.63
CA PHE A 224 9.10 4.16 -12.01
C PHE A 224 8.14 3.11 -12.60
N VAL A 225 7.92 1.99 -11.91
CA VAL A 225 7.00 0.94 -12.37
C VAL A 225 5.57 1.45 -12.46
N VAL A 226 5.11 2.21 -11.45
CA VAL A 226 3.77 2.82 -11.48
C VAL A 226 3.62 3.74 -12.68
N TYR A 227 4.63 4.57 -12.99
CA TYR A 227 4.62 5.43 -14.16
C TYR A 227 4.49 4.63 -15.46
N LEU A 228 5.30 3.59 -15.65
CA LEU A 228 5.25 2.74 -16.85
C LEU A 228 3.88 2.07 -17.03
N VAL A 229 3.31 1.53 -15.96
CA VAL A 229 1.97 0.91 -16.01
C VAL A 229 0.90 1.96 -16.37
N MET A 230 0.94 3.13 -15.76
CA MET A 230 -0.03 4.19 -16.06
C MET A 230 0.12 4.73 -17.48
N LEU A 231 1.36 4.84 -17.98
CA LEU A 231 1.67 5.22 -19.35
C LEU A 231 1.08 4.21 -20.33
N TYR A 232 1.35 2.91 -20.11
CA TYR A 232 0.81 1.84 -20.94
C TYR A 232 -0.73 1.84 -20.98
N VAL A 233 -1.37 1.99 -19.82
CA VAL A 233 -2.84 2.03 -19.73
C VAL A 233 -3.42 3.26 -20.44
N ALA A 234 -2.73 4.40 -20.41
CA ALA A 234 -3.22 5.64 -21.00
C ALA A 234 -3.00 5.69 -22.53
N THR A 235 -1.92 5.11 -23.02
CA THR A 235 -1.53 5.20 -24.45
C THR A 235 -1.85 3.92 -25.24
N HIS A 236 -2.05 2.77 -24.57
CA HIS A 236 -2.18 1.45 -25.17
C HIS A 236 -0.96 1.04 -26.06
N GLN A 237 0.21 1.60 -25.77
CA GLN A 237 1.47 1.37 -26.48
C GLN A 237 2.56 0.83 -25.54
#